data_2699216ae8e5c9aa60bbe5d3cab0ce27
#
_entry.id   2699216ae8e5c9aa60bbe5d3cab0ce27
#
_cell.length_a   1.000
_cell.length_b   1.000
_cell.length_c   1.000
_cell.angle_alpha   90.00
_cell.angle_beta   90.00
_cell.angle_gamma   90.00
#
_symmetry.space_group_name_H-M   'P 1'
#
loop_
_entity.id
_entity.type
_entity.pdbx_description
1 polymer ?
#
loop_
_entity_poly.entity_id
_entity_poly.type
_entity_poly.pdbx_seq_one_letter_code
_entity_poly.pdbx_strand_id
1 'polypeptide(L)'
;MTMAGFTATAQTDVAATPGRVWAALTEPEQIAAYMQGSQVTTTWQIGSPITWDGEYDGRSYQDKGEVLTYDEPHVLSVTHYSPMMGQPDEPQSYHTLVYTLTATGEGTHLELTQDGCDSEEQAAQFSHNWQGMLDGLKAHVEG
;
A
#
# COMPACT_ATOMS: atom_id res chain seq x y z
N MET A 1 14.28 -15.38 -19.56
CA MET A 1 13.43 -14.34 -19.99
C MET A 1 13.17 -13.34 -18.90
N THR A 2 13.08 -12.24 -19.28
CA THR A 2 12.91 -11.18 -18.35
C THR A 2 11.50 -10.95 -18.02
N MET A 3 11.26 -10.67 -16.83
CA MET A 3 10.03 -10.14 -16.46
C MET A 3 10.01 -8.72 -16.87
N ALA A 4 9.34 -8.44 -17.87
CA ALA A 4 9.26 -7.09 -18.35
C ALA A 4 8.31 -6.27 -17.50
N GLY A 5 8.34 -6.45 -16.25
CA GLY A 5 7.46 -5.72 -15.38
C GLY A 5 7.84 -4.26 -15.27
N PHE A 6 6.85 -3.40 -15.15
CA PHE A 6 7.05 -2.00 -14.86
C PHE A 6 6.67 -1.76 -13.41
N THR A 7 7.24 -0.74 -12.79
CA THR A 7 7.01 -0.45 -11.38
C THR A 7 6.31 0.90 -11.23
N ALA A 8 5.22 0.91 -10.49
CA ALA A 8 4.55 2.14 -10.09
C ALA A 8 5.25 2.68 -8.85
N THR A 9 5.37 3.99 -8.73
CA THR A 9 6.02 4.64 -7.61
C THR A 9 5.24 5.89 -7.20
N ALA A 10 5.07 6.06 -5.89
CA ALA A 10 4.50 7.27 -5.33
C ALA A 10 5.31 7.62 -4.09
N GLN A 11 5.39 8.90 -3.75
CA GLN A 11 6.15 9.33 -2.58
C GLN A 11 5.63 10.65 -2.05
N THR A 12 5.86 10.88 -0.76
CA THR A 12 5.46 12.12 -0.12
C THR A 12 6.33 12.35 1.13
N ASP A 13 6.37 13.60 1.57
CA ASP A 13 7.05 13.96 2.82
C ASP A 13 5.97 14.30 3.85
N VAL A 14 6.05 13.65 5.01
CA VAL A 14 5.07 13.80 6.08
C VAL A 14 5.74 14.48 7.27
N ALA A 15 5.12 15.53 7.79
CA ALA A 15 5.65 16.27 8.94
C ALA A 15 5.32 15.54 10.24
N ALA A 16 5.86 14.34 10.39
CA ALA A 16 5.67 13.51 11.57
C ALA A 16 6.81 12.49 11.64
N THR A 17 7.01 11.91 12.81
CA THR A 17 8.07 10.90 12.99
C THR A 17 7.76 9.63 12.21
N PRO A 18 8.79 8.83 11.88
CA PRO A 18 8.55 7.53 11.23
C PRO A 18 7.59 6.64 12.02
N GLY A 19 7.66 6.65 13.35
CA GLY A 19 6.75 5.85 14.18
C GLY A 19 5.30 6.28 14.01
N ARG A 20 5.04 7.58 13.89
CA ARG A 20 3.68 8.08 13.68
C ARG A 20 3.17 7.71 12.30
N VAL A 21 4.03 7.80 11.28
CA VAL A 21 3.67 7.41 9.92
C VAL A 21 3.43 5.90 9.87
N TRP A 22 4.26 5.13 10.56
CA TRP A 22 4.11 3.67 10.64
C TRP A 22 2.76 3.29 11.23
N ALA A 23 2.35 3.96 12.30
CA ALA A 23 1.04 3.73 12.91
C ALA A 23 -0.09 3.95 11.90
N ALA A 24 0.03 5.00 11.09
CA ALA A 24 -0.98 5.28 10.07
C ALA A 24 -1.02 4.20 8.98
N LEU A 25 0.10 3.50 8.74
CA LEU A 25 0.18 2.42 7.75
C LEU A 25 -0.33 1.08 8.31
N THR A 26 -0.34 0.90 9.62
CA THR A 26 -0.59 -0.41 10.21
C THR A 26 -1.80 -0.49 11.12
N GLU A 27 -2.27 0.62 11.68
CA GLU A 27 -3.45 0.61 12.56
C GLU A 27 -4.73 0.66 11.73
N PRO A 28 -5.61 -0.35 11.87
CA PRO A 28 -6.80 -0.45 11.02
C PRO A 28 -7.70 0.78 11.03
N GLU A 29 -7.94 1.39 12.19
CA GLU A 29 -8.79 2.58 12.24
C GLU A 29 -8.17 3.78 11.52
N GLN A 30 -6.85 3.88 11.48
CA GLN A 30 -6.20 4.95 10.74
C GLN A 30 -6.26 4.69 9.24
N ILE A 31 -6.05 3.45 8.83
CA ILE A 31 -6.15 3.05 7.42
C ILE A 31 -7.56 3.34 6.90
N ALA A 32 -8.59 2.98 7.68
CA ALA A 32 -9.97 3.23 7.30
C ALA A 32 -10.23 4.72 7.10
N ALA A 33 -9.58 5.58 7.88
CA ALA A 33 -9.82 7.02 7.83
C ALA A 33 -9.39 7.63 6.49
N TYR A 34 -8.29 7.17 5.90
CA TYR A 34 -7.82 7.75 4.63
C TYR A 34 -8.02 6.82 3.43
N MET A 35 -8.48 5.61 3.62
CA MET A 35 -8.77 4.66 2.54
C MET A 35 -10.27 4.39 2.40
N GLN A 36 -11.08 5.41 2.64
CA GLN A 36 -12.52 5.37 2.40
C GLN A 36 -13.24 4.22 3.11
N GLY A 37 -12.83 3.94 4.33
CA GLY A 37 -13.49 2.94 5.15
C GLY A 37 -13.03 1.51 4.96
N SER A 38 -11.96 1.29 4.17
CA SER A 38 -11.42 -0.06 4.01
C SER A 38 -10.99 -0.64 5.35
N GLN A 39 -11.36 -1.90 5.58
CA GLN A 39 -11.03 -2.62 6.81
C GLN A 39 -9.88 -3.57 6.55
N VAL A 40 -8.78 -3.36 7.22
CA VAL A 40 -7.59 -4.22 7.10
C VAL A 40 -7.59 -5.23 8.22
N THR A 41 -7.34 -6.49 7.89
CA THR A 41 -7.25 -7.58 8.87
C THR A 41 -5.96 -8.35 8.66
N THR A 42 -5.09 -8.38 9.67
CA THR A 42 -3.86 -9.17 9.65
C THR A 42 -3.25 -9.18 11.06
N THR A 43 -2.34 -10.13 11.30
CA THR A 43 -1.58 -10.17 12.56
C THR A 43 -0.25 -9.43 12.44
N TRP A 44 0.10 -8.98 11.24
CA TRP A 44 1.38 -8.32 10.94
C TRP A 44 2.60 -9.21 11.14
N GLN A 45 2.40 -10.51 11.25
CA GLN A 45 3.53 -11.46 11.29
C GLN A 45 3.95 -11.78 9.87
N ILE A 46 5.25 -11.96 9.64
CA ILE A 46 5.76 -12.34 8.33
C ILE A 46 5.15 -13.68 7.94
N GLY A 47 4.59 -13.74 6.73
CA GLY A 47 3.91 -14.93 6.23
C GLY A 47 2.42 -14.98 6.56
N SER A 48 1.91 -14.05 7.39
CA SER A 48 0.49 -14.07 7.70
C SER A 48 -0.34 -13.46 6.57
N PRO A 49 -1.59 -13.91 6.40
CA PRO A 49 -2.45 -13.31 5.41
C PRO A 49 -2.86 -11.89 5.82
N ILE A 50 -3.15 -11.07 4.83
CA ILE A 50 -3.70 -9.74 5.02
C ILE A 50 -4.86 -9.57 4.06
N THR A 51 -5.96 -8.97 4.54
CA THR A 51 -7.12 -8.68 3.71
C THR A 51 -7.52 -7.24 3.88
N TRP A 52 -8.06 -6.67 2.79
CA TRP A 52 -8.65 -5.34 2.79
C TRP A 52 -10.08 -5.48 2.32
N ASP A 53 -11.04 -5.20 3.21
CA ASP A 53 -12.46 -5.30 2.92
C ASP A 53 -13.06 -3.92 2.80
N GLY A 54 -13.85 -3.68 1.75
CA GLY A 54 -14.46 -2.39 1.56
C GLY A 54 -15.58 -2.43 0.54
N GLU A 55 -16.06 -1.23 0.18
CA GLU A 55 -17.06 -1.07 -0.85
C GLU A 55 -16.57 -0.02 -1.84
N TYR A 56 -16.84 -0.28 -3.11
CA TYR A 56 -16.54 0.66 -4.16
C TYR A 56 -17.69 0.65 -5.15
N ASP A 57 -18.29 1.83 -5.37
CA ASP A 57 -19.40 1.98 -6.32
C ASP A 57 -20.55 1.02 -6.01
N GLY A 58 -20.88 0.87 -4.73
CA GLY A 58 -21.97 0.02 -4.28
C GLY A 58 -21.65 -1.47 -4.24
N ARG A 59 -20.44 -1.85 -4.54
CA ARG A 59 -20.00 -3.26 -4.53
C ARG A 59 -19.03 -3.51 -3.42
N SER A 60 -19.24 -4.61 -2.70
CA SER A 60 -18.29 -5.06 -1.69
C SER A 60 -17.12 -5.72 -2.38
N TYR A 61 -15.92 -5.50 -1.86
CA TYR A 61 -14.72 -6.17 -2.36
C TYR A 61 -13.88 -6.65 -1.20
N GLN A 62 -13.05 -7.65 -1.47
CA GLN A 62 -12.02 -8.10 -0.56
C GLN A 62 -10.73 -8.31 -1.35
N ASP A 63 -9.77 -7.45 -1.11
CA ASP A 63 -8.42 -7.62 -1.64
C ASP A 63 -7.65 -8.46 -0.63
N LYS A 64 -6.61 -9.15 -1.08
CA LYS A 64 -5.86 -10.02 -0.18
C LYS A 64 -4.40 -10.13 -0.58
N GLY A 65 -3.60 -10.58 0.36
CA GLY A 65 -2.18 -10.79 0.15
C GLY A 65 -1.53 -11.44 1.35
N GLU A 66 -0.24 -11.24 1.46
CA GLU A 66 0.59 -11.82 2.51
C GLU A 66 1.61 -10.78 3.00
N VAL A 67 1.89 -10.76 4.29
CA VAL A 67 2.91 -9.88 4.86
C VAL A 67 4.29 -10.47 4.58
N LEU A 68 5.13 -9.73 3.87
CA LEU A 68 6.47 -10.17 3.49
C LEU A 68 7.56 -9.62 4.40
N THR A 69 7.47 -8.33 4.75
CA THR A 69 8.47 -7.64 5.57
C THR A 69 7.75 -6.72 6.54
N TYR A 70 8.18 -6.77 7.80
CA TYR A 70 7.64 -5.90 8.84
C TYR A 70 8.81 -5.43 9.68
N ASP A 71 9.53 -4.42 9.17
CA ASP A 71 10.71 -3.85 9.83
C ASP A 71 10.34 -2.45 10.32
N GLU A 72 9.72 -2.39 11.47
CA GLU A 72 9.18 -1.15 12.04
C GLU A 72 10.30 -0.24 12.52
N PRO A 73 10.31 1.03 12.20
CA PRO A 73 9.36 1.77 11.35
C PRO A 73 9.97 2.10 9.98
N HIS A 74 10.72 1.20 9.38
CA HIS A 74 11.51 1.45 8.18
C HIS A 74 10.94 0.87 6.90
N VAL A 75 10.54 -0.41 6.91
CA VAL A 75 10.07 -1.08 5.70
C VAL A 75 8.88 -1.97 5.99
N LEU A 76 7.81 -1.77 5.23
CA LEU A 76 6.64 -2.64 5.25
C LEU A 76 6.41 -3.14 3.83
N SER A 77 6.31 -4.46 3.66
CA SER A 77 6.09 -5.04 2.36
C SER A 77 5.01 -6.10 2.44
N VAL A 78 4.08 -6.06 1.50
CA VAL A 78 2.98 -7.03 1.40
C VAL A 78 2.75 -7.36 -0.06
N THR A 79 2.19 -8.55 -0.33
CA THR A 79 1.64 -8.81 -1.65
C THR A 79 0.19 -8.32 -1.68
N HIS A 80 -0.34 -8.11 -2.87
CA HIS A 80 -1.69 -7.57 -3.03
C HIS A 80 -2.33 -8.13 -4.30
N TYR A 81 -3.54 -8.64 -4.15
CA TYR A 81 -4.37 -9.09 -5.25
C TYR A 81 -5.79 -8.54 -5.06
N SER A 82 -6.38 -8.01 -6.13
CA SER A 82 -7.76 -7.55 -6.11
C SER A 82 -8.58 -8.29 -7.14
N PRO A 83 -9.68 -8.95 -6.74
CA PRO A 83 -10.58 -9.60 -7.68
C PRO A 83 -11.18 -8.62 -8.69
N MET A 84 -11.27 -7.35 -8.34
CA MET A 84 -11.83 -6.32 -9.22
C MET A 84 -10.93 -5.99 -10.41
N MET A 85 -9.68 -6.47 -10.39
CA MET A 85 -8.76 -6.29 -11.51
C MET A 85 -9.04 -7.25 -12.67
N GLY A 86 -9.92 -8.23 -12.46
CA GLY A 86 -10.31 -9.15 -13.52
C GLY A 86 -9.32 -10.25 -13.81
N GLN A 87 -8.28 -10.41 -13.01
CA GLN A 87 -7.27 -11.45 -13.20
C GLN A 87 -7.57 -12.63 -12.29
N PRO A 88 -7.11 -13.85 -12.68
CA PRO A 88 -7.33 -15.01 -11.83
C PRO A 88 -6.49 -14.94 -10.56
N ASP A 89 -6.96 -15.60 -9.52
CA ASP A 89 -6.24 -15.65 -8.23
C ASP A 89 -5.11 -16.66 -8.34
N GLU A 90 -3.99 -16.20 -8.87
CA GLU A 90 -2.78 -17.00 -9.08
C GLU A 90 -1.57 -16.17 -8.64
N PRO A 91 -0.44 -16.82 -8.28
CA PRO A 91 0.73 -16.08 -7.77
C PRO A 91 1.18 -14.93 -8.67
N GLN A 92 1.13 -15.11 -9.98
CA GLN A 92 1.57 -14.06 -10.90
C GLN A 92 0.62 -12.86 -10.94
N SER A 93 -0.57 -12.98 -10.38
CA SER A 93 -1.53 -11.87 -10.31
C SER A 93 -1.35 -11.01 -9.06
N TYR A 94 -0.45 -11.41 -8.17
CA TYR A 94 -0.15 -10.66 -6.95
C TYR A 94 0.98 -9.69 -7.19
N HIS A 95 0.76 -8.44 -6.82
CA HIS A 95 1.80 -7.41 -6.88
C HIS A 95 2.48 -7.33 -5.52
N THR A 96 3.73 -6.88 -5.50
CA THR A 96 4.41 -6.62 -4.25
C THR A 96 4.39 -5.12 -4.00
N LEU A 97 3.86 -4.72 -2.86
CA LEU A 97 3.85 -3.34 -2.41
C LEU A 97 4.95 -3.16 -1.38
N VAL A 98 5.79 -2.14 -1.55
CA VAL A 98 6.86 -1.85 -0.59
C VAL A 98 6.73 -0.42 -0.14
N TYR A 99 6.57 -0.23 1.16
CA TYR A 99 6.58 1.09 1.81
C TYR A 99 7.93 1.26 2.48
N THR A 100 8.63 2.33 2.14
CA THR A 100 9.93 2.65 2.75
C THR A 100 9.84 4.01 3.44
N LEU A 101 10.20 4.03 4.71
CA LEU A 101 10.15 5.24 5.54
C LEU A 101 11.56 5.66 5.90
N THR A 102 11.91 6.90 5.58
CA THR A 102 13.23 7.45 5.87
C THR A 102 13.07 8.72 6.70
N ALA A 103 13.70 8.76 7.87
CA ALA A 103 13.66 9.94 8.71
C ALA A 103 14.38 11.10 8.02
N THR A 104 13.79 12.29 8.08
CA THR A 104 14.37 13.50 7.53
C THR A 104 14.48 14.53 8.66
N GLY A 105 15.12 15.65 8.38
CA GLY A 105 15.19 16.71 9.38
C GLY A 105 13.84 17.32 9.75
N GLU A 106 12.83 17.12 8.91
CA GLU A 106 11.51 17.73 9.12
C GLU A 106 10.41 16.71 9.32
N GLY A 107 10.72 15.42 9.30
CA GLY A 107 9.73 14.39 9.48
C GLY A 107 10.13 13.08 8.83
N THR A 108 9.28 12.57 7.93
CA THR A 108 9.50 11.28 7.28
C THR A 108 9.25 11.38 5.78
N HIS A 109 10.17 10.82 5.00
CA HIS A 109 9.96 10.61 3.58
C HIS A 109 9.37 9.22 3.41
N LEU A 110 8.21 9.13 2.78
CA LEU A 110 7.50 7.87 2.56
C LEU A 110 7.46 7.58 1.07
N GLU A 111 7.93 6.40 0.69
CA GLU A 111 7.87 5.94 -0.70
C GLU A 111 7.11 4.62 -0.77
N LEU A 112 6.24 4.50 -1.78
CA LEU A 112 5.52 3.26 -2.06
C LEU A 112 5.83 2.83 -3.48
N THR A 113 6.20 1.56 -3.65
CA THR A 113 6.36 0.97 -4.98
C THR A 113 5.44 -0.22 -5.14
N GLN A 114 4.99 -0.44 -6.38
CA GLN A 114 4.22 -1.62 -6.75
C GLN A 114 4.82 -2.20 -8.01
N ASP A 115 5.24 -3.45 -7.96
CA ASP A 115 5.82 -4.13 -9.12
C ASP A 115 4.74 -4.76 -10.01
N GLY A 116 5.18 -5.45 -11.07
CA GLY A 116 4.31 -6.28 -11.87
C GLY A 116 3.28 -5.54 -12.71
N CYS A 117 3.49 -4.26 -12.99
CA CYS A 117 2.61 -3.54 -13.90
C CYS A 117 2.86 -4.01 -15.33
N ASP A 118 1.80 -4.11 -16.15
CA ASP A 118 1.89 -4.67 -17.48
C ASP A 118 2.50 -3.72 -18.51
N SER A 119 2.44 -2.42 -18.24
CA SER A 119 2.91 -1.41 -19.19
C SER A 119 3.30 -0.14 -18.45
N GLU A 120 3.96 0.77 -19.16
CA GLU A 120 4.26 2.10 -18.61
C GLU A 120 2.98 2.85 -18.30
N GLU A 121 1.95 2.70 -19.13
CA GLU A 121 0.66 3.35 -18.90
C GLU A 121 0.02 2.83 -17.63
N GLN A 122 0.05 1.53 -17.41
CA GLN A 122 -0.52 0.94 -16.20
C GLN A 122 0.28 1.39 -14.97
N ALA A 123 1.60 1.42 -15.06
CA ALA A 123 2.44 1.90 -13.97
C ALA A 123 2.13 3.37 -13.64
N ALA A 124 1.94 4.21 -14.66
CA ALA A 124 1.59 5.60 -14.45
C ALA A 124 0.23 5.75 -13.78
N GLN A 125 -0.74 4.93 -14.19
CA GLN A 125 -2.09 4.94 -13.60
C GLN A 125 -2.03 4.54 -12.12
N PHE A 126 -1.31 3.47 -11.80
CA PHE A 126 -1.16 3.05 -10.40
C PHE A 126 -0.37 4.07 -9.59
N SER A 127 0.66 4.67 -10.19
CA SER A 127 1.43 5.71 -9.51
C SER A 127 0.53 6.88 -9.12
N HIS A 128 -0.36 7.27 -10.02
CA HIS A 128 -1.32 8.34 -9.76
C HIS A 128 -2.29 7.94 -8.63
N ASN A 129 -2.80 6.72 -8.68
CA ASN A 129 -3.74 6.22 -7.65
C ASN A 129 -3.07 6.15 -6.28
N TRP A 130 -1.85 5.62 -6.23
CA TRP A 130 -1.11 5.53 -4.97
C TRP A 130 -0.72 6.90 -4.45
N GLN A 131 -0.40 7.84 -5.33
CA GLN A 131 -0.09 9.21 -4.91
C GLN A 131 -1.29 9.83 -4.19
N GLY A 132 -2.49 9.61 -4.71
CA GLY A 132 -3.70 10.08 -4.06
C GLY A 132 -3.88 9.47 -2.66
N MET A 133 -3.56 8.19 -2.52
CA MET A 133 -3.64 7.52 -1.23
C MET A 133 -2.60 8.09 -0.25
N LEU A 134 -1.36 8.31 -0.71
CA LEU A 134 -0.32 8.89 0.14
C LEU A 134 -0.67 10.32 0.54
N ASP A 135 -1.28 11.09 -0.36
CA ASP A 135 -1.73 12.45 -0.04
C ASP A 135 -2.81 12.41 1.07
N GLY A 136 -3.69 11.43 1.00
CA GLY A 136 -4.70 11.22 2.04
C GLY A 136 -4.08 10.84 3.38
N LEU A 137 -3.10 9.94 3.35
CA LEU A 137 -2.37 9.56 4.55
C LEU A 137 -1.66 10.77 5.17
N LYS A 138 -0.98 11.56 4.34
CA LYS A 138 -0.30 12.78 4.79
C LYS A 138 -1.28 13.72 5.47
N ALA A 139 -2.41 13.99 4.85
CA ALA A 139 -3.42 14.87 5.41
C ALA A 139 -3.96 14.33 6.73
N HIS A 140 -4.16 13.01 6.82
CA HIS A 140 -4.64 12.37 8.04
C HIS A 140 -3.62 12.51 9.19
N VAL A 141 -2.34 12.27 8.90
CA VAL A 141 -1.29 12.32 9.92
C VAL A 141 -1.01 13.75 10.38
N GLU A 142 -1.00 14.70 9.45
CA GLU A 142 -0.67 16.10 9.74
C GLU A 142 -1.86 16.91 10.24
N GLY A 143 -3.05 16.46 9.94
CA GLY A 143 -4.28 17.16 10.27
C GLY A 143 -4.83 16.88 11.68
#